data_686976e3cf7a0235b742d7355e391fdf
#
_entry.id   686976e3cf7a0235b742d7355e391fdf
#
_cell.length_a   1.000
_cell.length_b   1.000
_cell.length_c   1.000
_cell.angle_alpha   90.00
_cell.angle_beta   90.00
_cell.angle_gamma   90.00
#
_symmetry.space_group_name_H-M   'P 1'
#
loop_
_entity.id
_entity.type
_entity.pdbx_description
1 polymer ?
#
loop_
_entity_poly.entity_id
_entity_poly.type
_entity_poly.pdbx_seq_one_letter_code
_entity_poly.pdbx_strand_id
1 'polypeptide(L)'
;MKSVILCEGLTDCLFIQYYLKTVHHWQDGNSRANIKFMRWNRILKKNENNVMIGHDGSCSRLIPMLENVLKSNWMGSIEEAYRKIVIVTDRDDDNSETYFLNEMNRLISEQHGKIVDTIVNNEWCKVSFINSIEEEFTV
;
A
#
# COMPACT_ATOMS: atom_id res chain seq x y z
N MET A 1 7.35 12.26 -2.49
CA MET A 1 6.59 11.10 -2.96
C MET A 1 5.98 10.38 -1.78
N LYS A 2 4.72 10.00 -1.87
CA LYS A 2 4.01 9.23 -0.84
C LYS A 2 4.01 7.74 -1.19
N SER A 3 4.31 6.92 -0.20
CA SER A 3 4.26 5.47 -0.30
C SER A 3 3.46 4.89 0.85
N VAL A 4 2.96 3.68 0.69
CA VAL A 4 2.27 2.96 1.76
C VAL A 4 2.73 1.51 1.85
N ILE A 5 2.87 1.03 3.06
CA ILE A 5 3.15 -0.38 3.37
C ILE A 5 1.97 -0.91 4.18
N LEU A 6 1.26 -1.85 3.59
CA LEU A 6 0.11 -2.52 4.21
C LEU A 6 0.57 -3.83 4.80
N CYS A 7 0.38 -4.01 6.09
CA CYS A 7 0.80 -5.18 6.84
C CYS A 7 -0.41 -5.97 7.35
N GLU A 8 -0.19 -7.23 7.61
CA GLU A 8 -1.17 -8.14 8.16
C GLU A 8 -1.49 -7.82 9.63
N GLY A 9 -0.48 -7.43 10.40
CA GLY A 9 -0.63 -7.14 11.82
C GLY A 9 0.37 -6.13 12.37
N LEU A 10 0.19 -5.81 13.65
CA LEU A 10 1.00 -4.81 14.36
C LEU A 10 2.48 -5.20 14.45
N THR A 11 2.78 -6.49 14.65
CA THR A 11 4.16 -6.97 14.76
C THR A 11 4.97 -6.67 13.49
N ASP A 12 4.38 -6.91 12.33
CA ASP A 12 5.01 -6.59 11.04
C ASP A 12 5.26 -5.10 10.90
N CYS A 13 4.26 -4.29 11.26
CA CYS A 13 4.37 -2.83 11.23
C CYS A 13 5.52 -2.33 12.10
N LEU A 14 5.63 -2.82 13.33
CA LEU A 14 6.67 -2.43 14.27
C LEU A 14 8.07 -2.87 13.79
N PHE A 15 8.18 -4.07 13.24
CA PHE A 15 9.43 -4.57 12.68
C PHE A 15 9.91 -3.72 11.50
N ILE A 16 9.02 -3.43 10.56
CA ILE A 16 9.33 -2.63 9.37
C ILE A 16 9.70 -1.20 9.78
N GLN A 17 8.95 -0.60 10.70
CA GLN A 17 9.26 0.71 11.25
C GLN A 17 10.67 0.76 11.87
N TYR A 18 10.99 -0.21 12.72
CA TYR A 18 12.31 -0.33 13.33
C TYR A 18 13.41 -0.48 12.28
N TYR A 19 13.21 -1.35 11.30
CA TYR A 19 14.17 -1.58 10.22
C TYR A 19 14.42 -0.32 9.39
N LEU A 20 13.39 0.36 8.97
CA LEU A 20 13.51 1.60 8.20
C LEU A 20 14.23 2.70 8.99
N LYS A 21 13.94 2.85 10.28
CA LYS A 21 14.59 3.86 11.12
C LYS A 21 16.05 3.51 11.40
N THR A 22 16.34 2.25 11.69
CA THR A 22 17.68 1.82 12.14
C THR A 22 18.64 1.63 10.98
N VAL A 23 18.20 0.99 9.89
CA VAL A 23 19.04 0.62 8.75
C VAL A 23 19.05 1.70 7.67
N HIS A 24 17.90 2.28 7.39
CA HIS A 24 17.74 3.25 6.31
C HIS A 24 17.59 4.70 6.76
N HIS A 25 17.70 4.95 8.05
CA HIS A 25 17.71 6.30 8.67
C HIS A 25 16.45 7.13 8.38
N TRP A 26 15.30 6.49 8.25
CA TRP A 26 14.03 7.18 8.22
C TRP A 26 13.72 7.76 9.59
N GLN A 27 13.05 8.89 9.60
CA GLN A 27 12.67 9.60 10.83
C GLN A 27 11.16 9.57 11.02
N ASP A 28 10.71 9.77 12.25
CA ASP A 28 9.29 9.96 12.50
C ASP A 28 8.79 11.19 11.74
N GLY A 29 7.72 10.99 11.00
CA GLY A 29 7.01 12.05 10.30
C GLY A 29 5.95 12.70 11.19
N ASN A 30 4.93 13.27 10.58
CA ASN A 30 3.78 13.78 11.29
C ASN A 30 3.07 12.65 12.05
N SER A 31 2.37 13.00 13.13
CA SER A 31 1.53 12.08 13.89
C SER A 31 0.58 11.30 12.98
N ARG A 32 0.05 10.19 13.51
CA ARG A 32 -0.89 9.29 12.81
C ARG A 32 -1.81 10.02 11.85
N ALA A 33 -1.87 9.54 10.61
CA ALA A 33 -2.93 9.96 9.71
C ALA A 33 -4.29 9.50 10.27
N ASN A 34 -5.29 10.36 10.24
CA ASN A 34 -6.65 9.99 10.64
C ASN A 34 -7.31 9.21 9.48
N ILE A 35 -6.92 7.94 9.36
CA ILE A 35 -7.39 7.06 8.29
C ILE A 35 -8.34 6.03 8.89
N LYS A 36 -9.61 6.12 8.51
CA LYS A 36 -10.69 5.30 9.07
C LYS A 36 -10.57 3.80 8.78
N PHE A 37 -9.85 3.42 7.73
CA PHE A 37 -9.70 2.02 7.32
C PHE A 37 -8.44 1.34 7.85
N MET A 38 -7.73 1.99 8.76
CA MET A 38 -6.57 1.42 9.44
C MET A 38 -6.73 1.51 10.96
N ARG A 39 -6.60 0.39 11.62
CA ARG A 39 -6.61 0.32 13.09
C ARG A 39 -5.39 1.01 13.69
N TRP A 40 -4.25 0.91 13.01
CA TRP A 40 -2.99 1.51 13.41
C TRP A 40 -2.20 1.94 12.18
N ASN A 41 -1.54 3.09 12.28
CA ASN A 41 -0.59 3.54 11.26
C ASN A 41 0.50 4.42 11.87
N ARG A 42 1.61 4.52 11.15
CA ARG A 42 2.71 5.46 11.40
C ARG A 42 3.21 6.03 10.10
N ILE A 43 3.59 7.28 10.14
CA ILE A 43 4.21 7.96 9.00
C ILE A 43 5.69 8.17 9.33
N LEU A 44 6.55 7.69 8.45
CA LEU A 44 7.98 7.99 8.46
C LEU A 44 8.34 8.88 7.29
N LYS A 45 9.41 9.62 7.45
CA LYS A 45 9.87 10.56 6.44
C LYS A 45 11.37 10.47 6.25
N LYS A 46 11.81 10.63 4.99
CA LYS A 46 13.21 10.74 4.63
C LYS A 46 13.33 11.69 3.44
N ASN A 47 14.04 12.81 3.62
CA ASN A 47 14.06 13.91 2.65
C ASN A 47 12.63 14.37 2.34
N GLU A 48 12.22 14.39 1.07
CA GLU A 48 10.85 14.76 0.64
C GLU A 48 9.91 13.56 0.52
N ASN A 49 10.38 12.35 0.87
CA ASN A 49 9.59 11.13 0.79
C ASN A 49 8.90 10.82 2.12
N ASN A 50 7.65 10.38 2.02
CA ASN A 50 6.87 9.91 3.16
C ASN A 50 6.42 8.48 2.91
N VAL A 51 6.47 7.65 3.94
CA VAL A 51 5.92 6.31 3.92
C VAL A 51 4.97 6.13 5.09
N MET A 52 3.75 5.68 4.80
CA MET A 52 2.80 5.26 5.81
C MET A 52 2.87 3.75 5.97
N ILE A 53 2.97 3.28 7.20
CA ILE A 53 2.95 1.85 7.53
C ILE A 53 1.69 1.61 8.35
N GLY A 54 0.90 0.62 7.99
CA GLY A 54 -0.34 0.37 8.72
C GLY A 54 -0.91 -1.03 8.56
N HIS A 55 -1.85 -1.37 9.44
CA HIS A 55 -2.64 -2.60 9.41
C HIS A 55 -4.08 -2.36 9.84
N ASP A 56 -4.95 -3.30 9.54
CA ASP A 56 -6.35 -3.30 9.99
C ASP A 56 -6.74 -4.61 10.69
N GLY A 57 -5.79 -5.28 11.30
CA GLY A 57 -5.97 -6.36 12.26
C GLY A 57 -5.67 -7.77 11.77
N SER A 58 -5.92 -8.11 10.51
CA SER A 58 -5.72 -9.48 10.01
C SER A 58 -5.47 -9.54 8.51
N CYS A 59 -5.03 -10.71 8.04
CA CYS A 59 -4.82 -10.98 6.61
C CYS A 59 -6.08 -10.70 5.78
N SER A 60 -7.26 -11.04 6.29
CA SER A 60 -8.53 -10.79 5.59
C SER A 60 -8.83 -9.31 5.37
N ARG A 61 -8.13 -8.40 6.05
CA ARG A 61 -8.29 -6.97 5.93
C ARG A 61 -7.33 -6.31 4.93
N LEU A 62 -6.36 -7.05 4.40
CA LEU A 62 -5.37 -6.50 3.45
C LEU A 62 -6.01 -6.05 2.14
N ILE A 63 -6.89 -6.86 1.56
CA ILE A 63 -7.60 -6.49 0.32
C ILE A 63 -8.52 -5.29 0.53
N PRO A 64 -9.37 -5.23 1.57
CA PRO A 64 -10.14 -4.02 1.88
C PRO A 64 -9.28 -2.77 2.11
N MET A 65 -8.13 -2.89 2.77
CA MET A 65 -7.21 -1.77 2.93
C MET A 65 -6.65 -1.30 1.58
N LEU A 66 -6.21 -2.22 0.73
CA LEU A 66 -5.74 -1.89 -0.61
C LEU A 66 -6.82 -1.17 -1.42
N GLU A 67 -8.05 -1.66 -1.38
CA GLU A 67 -9.18 -1.01 -2.03
C GLU A 67 -9.35 0.45 -1.57
N ASN A 68 -9.27 0.71 -0.28
CA ASN A 68 -9.39 2.06 0.26
C ASN A 68 -8.21 2.97 -0.15
N VAL A 69 -7.00 2.43 -0.22
CA VAL A 69 -5.83 3.17 -0.73
C VAL A 69 -6.04 3.55 -2.21
N LEU A 70 -6.49 2.62 -3.04
CA LEU A 70 -6.76 2.88 -4.45
C LEU A 70 -7.90 3.87 -4.65
N LYS A 71 -8.97 3.78 -3.87
CA LYS A 71 -10.06 4.77 -3.87
C LYS A 71 -9.56 6.16 -3.48
N SER A 72 -8.70 6.24 -2.48
CA SER A 72 -8.07 7.50 -2.07
C SER A 72 -7.24 8.11 -3.20
N ASN A 73 -6.45 7.29 -3.90
CA ASN A 73 -5.68 7.72 -5.05
C ASN A 73 -6.58 8.22 -6.19
N TRP A 74 -7.67 7.50 -6.46
CA TRP A 74 -8.61 7.85 -7.52
C TRP A 74 -9.34 9.17 -7.25
N MET A 75 -9.70 9.43 -5.99
CA MET A 75 -10.45 10.64 -5.59
C MET A 75 -9.56 11.84 -5.33
N GLY A 76 -8.27 11.64 -5.06
CA GLY A 76 -7.33 12.68 -4.72
C GLY A 76 -6.60 13.27 -5.92
N SER A 77 -5.72 14.23 -5.65
CA SER A 77 -4.81 14.75 -6.66
C SER A 77 -3.67 13.75 -6.94
N ILE A 78 -3.07 13.84 -8.12
CA ILE A 78 -1.90 13.02 -8.47
C ILE A 78 -0.76 13.22 -7.48
N GLU A 79 -0.57 14.43 -6.98
CA GLU A 79 0.50 14.78 -6.05
C GLU A 79 0.31 14.12 -4.68
N GLU A 80 -0.92 13.87 -4.28
CA GLU A 80 -1.27 13.22 -3.01
C GLU A 80 -1.38 11.71 -3.11
N ALA A 81 -1.37 11.15 -4.31
CA ALA A 81 -1.50 9.73 -4.52
C ALA A 81 -0.31 8.93 -3.96
N TYR A 82 -0.60 7.75 -3.43
CA TYR A 82 0.43 6.78 -3.07
C TYR A 82 1.02 6.18 -4.36
N ARG A 83 2.28 6.50 -4.61
CA ARG A 83 2.99 6.08 -5.84
C ARG A 83 3.65 4.71 -5.71
N LYS A 84 3.90 4.27 -4.49
CA LYS A 84 4.38 2.92 -4.20
C LYS A 84 3.51 2.29 -3.13
N ILE A 85 3.01 1.11 -3.43
CA ILE A 85 2.17 0.34 -2.52
C ILE A 85 2.87 -1.00 -2.30
N VAL A 86 3.22 -1.29 -1.06
CA VAL A 86 3.83 -2.55 -0.65
C VAL A 86 2.85 -3.30 0.23
N ILE A 87 2.68 -4.57 -0.02
CA ILE A 87 1.85 -5.45 0.79
C ILE A 87 2.74 -6.53 1.38
N VAL A 88 2.68 -6.65 2.70
CA VAL A 88 3.43 -7.63 3.47
C VAL A 88 2.45 -8.59 4.10
N THR A 89 2.52 -9.84 3.68
CA THR A 89 1.64 -10.90 4.17
C THR A 89 2.41 -12.21 4.31
N ASP A 90 1.99 -13.03 5.27
CA ASP A 90 2.54 -14.37 5.41
C ASP A 90 1.99 -15.29 4.31
N ARG A 91 2.86 -16.15 3.82
CA ARG A 91 2.48 -17.19 2.88
C ARG A 91 2.09 -18.44 3.65
N ASP A 92 0.78 -18.67 3.79
CA ASP A 92 0.27 -19.85 4.47
C ASP A 92 0.39 -21.11 3.60
N ASP A 93 0.00 -21.00 2.32
CA ASP A 93 0.13 -22.05 1.31
C ASP A 93 0.07 -21.46 -0.12
N ASP A 94 0.30 -22.31 -1.14
CA ASP A 94 0.29 -21.88 -2.55
C ASP A 94 -1.11 -21.42 -3.01
N ASN A 95 -2.17 -22.00 -2.45
CA ASN A 95 -3.54 -21.62 -2.80
C ASN A 95 -3.89 -20.23 -2.25
N SER A 96 -3.44 -19.91 -1.03
CA SER A 96 -3.63 -18.59 -0.42
C SER A 96 -2.94 -17.51 -1.25
N GLU A 97 -1.73 -17.75 -1.72
CA GLU A 97 -0.99 -16.81 -2.57
C GLU A 97 -1.73 -16.56 -3.89
N THR A 98 -2.16 -17.62 -4.57
CA THR A 98 -2.91 -17.52 -5.83
C THR A 98 -4.22 -16.76 -5.64
N TYR A 99 -4.97 -17.06 -4.61
CA TYR A 99 -6.20 -16.36 -4.25
C TYR A 99 -5.94 -14.86 -4.05
N PHE A 100 -4.93 -14.53 -3.27
CA PHE A 100 -4.58 -13.16 -2.96
C PHE A 100 -4.18 -12.36 -4.22
N LEU A 101 -3.33 -12.95 -5.09
CA LEU A 101 -2.95 -12.32 -6.35
C LEU A 101 -4.13 -12.11 -7.29
N ASN A 102 -5.05 -13.07 -7.38
CA ASN A 102 -6.26 -12.95 -8.17
C ASN A 102 -7.18 -11.82 -7.65
N GLU A 103 -7.34 -11.73 -6.35
CA GLU A 103 -8.12 -10.65 -5.71
C GLU A 103 -7.48 -9.27 -5.95
N MET A 104 -6.17 -9.17 -5.89
CA MET A 104 -5.46 -7.92 -6.21
C MET A 104 -5.68 -7.51 -7.67
N ASN A 105 -5.55 -8.45 -8.61
CA ASN A 105 -5.79 -8.18 -10.03
C ASN A 105 -7.22 -7.70 -10.28
N ARG A 106 -8.20 -8.38 -9.67
CA ARG A 106 -9.62 -7.99 -9.75
C ARG A 106 -9.83 -6.57 -9.23
N LEU A 107 -9.30 -6.28 -8.04
CA LEU A 107 -9.47 -5.00 -7.39
C LEU A 107 -8.84 -3.85 -8.19
N ILE A 108 -7.63 -4.05 -8.71
CA ILE A 108 -6.95 -3.06 -9.54
C ILE A 108 -7.79 -2.73 -10.78
N SER A 109 -8.34 -3.74 -11.44
CA SER A 109 -9.21 -3.56 -12.60
C SER A 109 -10.49 -2.80 -12.25
N GLU A 110 -11.13 -3.13 -11.13
CA GLU A 110 -12.33 -2.45 -10.64
C GLU A 110 -12.09 -0.99 -10.25
N GLN A 111 -10.88 -0.68 -9.77
CA GLN A 111 -10.49 0.67 -9.39
C GLN A 111 -9.86 1.48 -10.54
N HIS A 112 -10.22 1.18 -11.78
CA HIS A 112 -9.75 1.87 -12.99
C HIS A 112 -8.24 1.76 -13.23
N GLY A 113 -7.61 0.71 -12.70
CA GLY A 113 -6.22 0.39 -12.93
C GLY A 113 -6.01 -0.48 -14.17
N LYS A 114 -4.93 -0.23 -14.87
CA LYS A 114 -4.43 -1.08 -15.93
C LYS A 114 -3.06 -1.62 -15.54
N ILE A 115 -2.96 -2.94 -15.44
CA ILE A 115 -1.71 -3.61 -15.13
C ILE A 115 -0.83 -3.58 -16.36
N VAL A 116 0.38 -3.06 -16.21
CA VAL A 116 1.39 -3.00 -17.28
C VAL A 116 2.21 -4.28 -17.28
N ASP A 117 2.49 -4.84 -16.11
CA ASP A 117 3.23 -6.08 -15.94
C ASP A 117 2.42 -7.08 -15.12
N THR A 118 2.77 -8.37 -15.20
CA THR A 118 2.16 -9.40 -14.36
C THR A 118 2.55 -9.19 -12.89
N ILE A 119 1.59 -9.24 -11.98
CA ILE A 119 1.87 -9.18 -10.54
C ILE A 119 2.53 -10.49 -10.10
N VAL A 120 3.75 -10.39 -9.62
CA VAL A 120 4.55 -11.49 -9.11
C VAL A 120 5.04 -11.17 -7.70
N ASN A 121 5.11 -12.19 -6.86
CA ASN A 121 5.62 -12.05 -5.50
C ASN A 121 7.08 -11.57 -5.51
N ASN A 122 7.41 -10.63 -4.63
CA ASN A 122 8.73 -10.02 -4.50
C ASN A 122 9.23 -9.19 -5.70
N GLU A 123 8.35 -8.84 -6.63
CA GLU A 123 8.69 -7.99 -7.75
C GLU A 123 7.80 -6.73 -7.81
N TRP A 124 8.35 -5.67 -8.35
CA TRP A 124 7.56 -4.45 -8.60
C TRP A 124 6.73 -4.63 -9.85
N CYS A 125 5.45 -4.36 -9.73
CA CYS A 125 4.52 -4.28 -10.85
C CYS A 125 4.13 -2.81 -11.07
N LYS A 126 4.15 -2.37 -12.31
CA LYS A 126 3.66 -1.04 -12.68
C LYS A 126 2.18 -1.12 -13.03
N VAL A 127 1.42 -0.21 -12.44
CA VAL A 127 -0.01 -0.09 -12.70
C VAL A 127 -0.30 1.35 -13.08
N SER A 128 -0.97 1.54 -14.21
CA SER A 128 -1.45 2.84 -14.65
C SER A 128 -2.91 3.02 -14.20
N PHE A 129 -3.23 4.16 -13.63
CA PHE A 129 -4.57 4.54 -13.20
C PHE A 129 -5.02 5.82 -13.87
N ILE A 130 -6.32 5.96 -14.00
CA ILE A 130 -6.96 7.23 -14.35
C ILE A 130 -7.70 7.70 -13.10
N ASN A 131 -7.44 8.93 -12.65
CA ASN A 131 -8.13 9.48 -11.48
C ASN A 131 -9.51 10.06 -11.84
N SER A 132 -10.22 10.59 -10.83
CA SER A 132 -11.57 11.15 -11.02
C SER A 132 -11.65 12.37 -11.93
N ILE A 133 -10.52 13.00 -12.24
CA ILE A 133 -10.42 14.15 -13.15
C ILE A 133 -9.81 13.77 -14.51
N GLU A 134 -9.77 12.49 -14.82
CA GLU A 134 -9.26 11.93 -16.08
C GLU A 134 -7.76 12.13 -16.31
N GLU A 135 -6.98 12.30 -15.26
CA GLU A 135 -5.52 12.36 -15.31
C GLU A 135 -4.91 10.97 -15.14
N GLU A 136 -4.02 10.57 -16.03
CA GLU A 136 -3.30 9.31 -15.97
C GLU A 136 -2.05 9.40 -15.10
N PHE A 137 -1.81 8.41 -14.26
CA PHE A 137 -0.60 8.29 -13.45
C PHE A 137 -0.22 6.83 -13.21
N THR A 138 1.05 6.59 -12.90
CA THR A 138 1.59 5.25 -12.64
C THR A 138 1.91 5.08 -11.16
N VAL A 139 1.52 3.94 -10.60
CA VAL A 139 1.79 3.50 -9.21
C VAL A 139 2.77 2.34 -9.22
#